data_a33f3828db5ec997e563911609af9002
#
_entry.id   a33f3828db5ec997e563911609af9002
#
_cell.length_a   1.000
_cell.length_b   1.000
_cell.length_c   1.000
_cell.angle_alpha   90.00
_cell.angle_beta   90.00
_cell.angle_gamma   90.00
#
_symmetry.space_group_name_H-M   'P 1'
#
loop_
_entity.id
_entity.type
_entity.pdbx_description
1 polymer ?
#
loop_
_entity_poly.entity_id
_entity_poly.type
_entity_poly.pdbx_seq_one_letter_code
_entity_poly.pdbx_strand_id
1 'polypeptide(L)'
;MSLVPGIVLLLLILSPIKTDAENDFMAMPGLWKATFRIQPASKSREQTTWHCVDEAADPWISFAQLQVPEHESCLRKSYTRTATLLKWQFDCKGPFTAINEGSINFDAATHYTGTVRMQGTFMGYPTNDVIAVEGERVAACTSPSD
;
A
#
# COMPACT_ATOMS: atom_id res chain seq x y z
N MET A 1 -24.40 69.23 -16.81
CA MET A 1 -23.39 68.21 -17.13
C MET A 1 -23.07 67.44 -15.85
N SER A 2 -23.67 66.25 -15.70
CA SER A 2 -23.49 65.39 -14.53
C SER A 2 -22.63 64.19 -14.94
N LEU A 3 -21.45 64.08 -14.37
CA LEU A 3 -20.55 62.93 -14.51
C LEU A 3 -20.95 61.87 -13.42
N VAL A 4 -21.37 60.71 -13.89
CA VAL A 4 -21.57 59.55 -13.02
C VAL A 4 -20.31 58.73 -13.02
N PRO A 5 -19.68 58.45 -11.87
CA PRO A 5 -18.52 57.52 -11.80
C PRO A 5 -18.99 56.07 -11.82
N GLY A 6 -18.56 55.33 -12.85
CA GLY A 6 -18.81 53.88 -12.94
C GLY A 6 -17.99 53.11 -11.92
N ILE A 7 -18.65 52.39 -11.05
CA ILE A 7 -18.01 51.42 -10.12
C ILE A 7 -17.67 50.15 -10.90
N VAL A 8 -16.40 49.88 -11.13
CA VAL A 8 -15.90 48.63 -11.68
C VAL A 8 -15.87 47.61 -10.53
N LEU A 9 -16.81 46.67 -10.51
CA LEU A 9 -16.84 45.57 -9.55
C LEU A 9 -15.85 44.48 -10.01
N LEU A 10 -14.68 44.44 -9.37
CA LEU A 10 -13.67 43.42 -9.61
C LEU A 10 -14.11 42.10 -8.94
N LEU A 11 -14.70 41.18 -9.70
CA LEU A 11 -15.01 39.84 -9.26
C LEU A 11 -13.73 39.02 -9.13
N LEU A 12 -13.23 38.86 -7.90
CA LEU A 12 -12.18 37.90 -7.53
C LEU A 12 -12.77 36.48 -7.64
N ILE A 13 -12.42 35.79 -8.72
CA ILE A 13 -12.73 34.36 -8.88
C ILE A 13 -11.75 33.59 -7.97
N LEU A 14 -12.20 33.19 -6.77
CA LEU A 14 -11.50 32.20 -5.96
C LEU A 14 -11.64 30.84 -6.66
N SER A 15 -10.62 30.44 -7.39
CA SER A 15 -10.49 29.07 -7.86
C SER A 15 -10.24 28.17 -6.64
N PRO A 16 -11.03 27.08 -6.45
CA PRO A 16 -10.71 26.11 -5.40
C PRO A 16 -9.36 25.47 -5.74
N ILE A 17 -8.39 25.65 -4.86
CA ILE A 17 -7.13 24.89 -4.90
C ILE A 17 -7.55 23.44 -4.60
N LYS A 18 -7.54 22.59 -5.63
CA LYS A 18 -7.57 21.14 -5.43
C LYS A 18 -6.26 20.77 -4.74
N THR A 19 -6.28 20.60 -3.43
CA THR A 19 -5.25 19.89 -2.72
C THR A 19 -5.31 18.45 -3.18
N ASP A 20 -4.30 18.02 -3.94
CA ASP A 20 -4.09 16.61 -4.30
C ASP A 20 -3.82 15.83 -3.01
N ALA A 21 -4.88 15.31 -2.40
CA ALA A 21 -4.83 14.39 -1.26
C ALA A 21 -4.21 13.03 -1.64
N GLU A 22 -3.75 12.89 -2.87
CA GLU A 22 -3.16 11.67 -3.42
C GLU A 22 -1.71 11.44 -2.98
N ASN A 23 -1.03 12.47 -2.47
CA ASN A 23 0.39 12.41 -2.08
C ASN A 23 0.62 12.35 -0.56
N ASP A 24 -0.41 12.28 0.27
CA ASP A 24 -0.28 12.34 1.73
C ASP A 24 -0.11 10.96 2.38
N PHE A 25 0.44 9.97 1.69
CA PHE A 25 0.71 8.68 2.32
C PHE A 25 1.94 8.78 3.22
N MET A 26 1.82 8.24 4.43
CA MET A 26 2.78 8.49 5.53
C MET A 26 4.15 7.86 5.33
N ALA A 27 4.28 6.81 4.50
CA ALA A 27 5.54 6.08 4.34
C ALA A 27 6.67 6.94 3.76
N MET A 28 7.82 6.95 4.43
CA MET A 28 9.03 7.60 3.91
C MET A 28 9.68 6.76 2.80
N PRO A 29 10.20 7.39 1.73
CA PRO A 29 11.05 6.73 0.76
C PRO A 29 12.29 6.12 1.40
N GLY A 30 12.78 5.03 0.85
CA GLY A 30 14.00 4.38 1.32
C GLY A 30 13.97 2.85 1.24
N LEU A 31 15.00 2.24 1.81
CA LEU A 31 15.12 0.79 1.92
C LEU A 31 14.27 0.27 3.08
N TRP A 32 13.34 -0.60 2.75
CA TRP A 32 12.42 -1.22 3.69
C TRP A 32 12.76 -2.70 3.86
N LYS A 33 12.70 -3.15 5.10
CA LYS A 33 12.77 -4.55 5.50
C LYS A 33 11.36 -4.99 5.90
N ALA A 34 10.78 -5.96 5.22
CA ALA A 34 9.50 -6.54 5.58
C ALA A 34 9.69 -7.96 6.11
N THR A 35 9.13 -8.23 7.29
CA THR A 35 9.17 -9.53 7.97
C THR A 35 7.77 -10.14 8.00
N PHE A 36 7.66 -11.34 7.46
CA PHE A 36 6.41 -12.10 7.36
C PHE A 36 6.46 -13.29 8.33
N ARG A 37 5.45 -13.43 9.16
CA ARG A 37 5.29 -14.55 10.09
C ARG A 37 4.03 -15.31 9.73
N ILE A 38 4.20 -16.51 9.17
CA ILE A 38 3.10 -17.37 8.73
C ILE A 38 2.61 -18.21 9.92
N GLN A 39 1.31 -18.15 10.17
CA GLN A 39 0.62 -19.00 11.15
C GLN A 39 -0.30 -19.98 10.39
N PRO A 40 -0.37 -21.25 10.73
CA PRO A 40 -0.59 -21.79 12.06
C PRO A 40 0.68 -22.29 12.72
N ALA A 41 0.62 -22.26 14.03
CA ALA A 41 1.74 -22.32 14.95
C ALA A 41 2.49 -23.65 15.06
N SER A 42 2.19 -24.68 14.26
CA SER A 42 2.95 -25.92 14.32
C SER A 42 4.34 -25.83 13.67
N LYS A 43 4.57 -24.81 12.82
CA LYS A 43 5.88 -24.40 12.27
C LYS A 43 5.78 -22.95 11.84
N SER A 44 5.96 -22.02 12.76
CA SER A 44 6.09 -20.61 12.39
C SER A 44 7.25 -20.44 11.42
N ARG A 45 6.95 -20.01 10.20
CA ARG A 45 7.97 -19.60 9.23
C ARG A 45 8.06 -18.09 9.28
N GLU A 46 9.25 -17.60 9.47
CA GLU A 46 9.58 -16.20 9.30
C GLU A 46 10.35 -16.03 7.99
N GLN A 47 9.92 -15.09 7.19
CA GLN A 47 10.58 -14.70 5.95
C GLN A 47 10.81 -13.21 5.96
N THR A 48 11.98 -12.78 5.53
CA THR A 48 12.32 -11.37 5.39
C THR A 48 12.58 -11.04 3.93
N THR A 49 12.02 -9.91 3.48
CA THR A 49 12.28 -9.34 2.16
C THR A 49 12.77 -7.91 2.30
N TRP A 50 13.47 -7.44 1.27
CA TRP A 50 14.01 -6.10 1.19
C TRP A 50 13.54 -5.46 -0.11
N HIS A 51 13.10 -4.21 -0.05
CA HIS A 51 12.71 -3.47 -1.22
C HIS A 51 12.95 -1.98 -1.04
N CYS A 52 13.22 -1.30 -2.15
CA CYS A 52 13.32 0.15 -2.16
C CYS A 52 11.98 0.76 -2.51
N VAL A 53 11.65 1.84 -1.81
CA VAL A 53 10.49 2.68 -2.07
C VAL A 53 11.00 4.05 -2.49
N ASP A 54 10.72 4.44 -3.73
CA ASP A 54 11.12 5.73 -4.28
C ASP A 54 10.18 6.85 -3.80
N GLU A 55 10.64 8.11 -3.96
CA GLU A 55 9.77 9.26 -3.76
C GLU A 55 8.58 9.20 -4.73
N ALA A 56 7.39 9.52 -4.21
CA ALA A 56 6.13 9.47 -4.96
C ALA A 56 5.76 8.08 -5.53
N ALA A 57 6.39 7.00 -5.06
CA ALA A 57 6.00 5.64 -5.43
C ALA A 57 4.56 5.36 -4.98
N ASP A 58 3.80 4.64 -5.82
CA ASP A 58 2.46 4.20 -5.46
C ASP A 58 2.54 3.25 -4.25
N PRO A 59 1.93 3.58 -3.09
CA PRO A 59 1.96 2.73 -1.91
C PRO A 59 1.38 1.35 -2.14
N TRP A 60 0.44 1.23 -3.07
CA TRP A 60 -0.12 -0.04 -3.49
C TRP A 60 0.95 -0.97 -4.06
N ILE A 61 1.74 -0.49 -5.00
CA ILE A 61 2.83 -1.27 -5.63
C ILE A 61 3.91 -1.56 -4.59
N SER A 62 4.26 -0.55 -3.80
CA SER A 62 5.39 -0.63 -2.87
C SER A 62 5.15 -1.54 -1.66
N PHE A 63 3.92 -1.67 -1.19
CA PHE A 63 3.64 -2.37 0.08
C PHE A 63 2.62 -3.49 -0.05
N ALA A 64 1.55 -3.33 -0.83
CA ALA A 64 0.50 -4.34 -0.93
C ALA A 64 0.81 -5.41 -1.98
N GLN A 65 1.38 -5.04 -3.11
CA GLN A 65 1.71 -5.98 -4.19
C GLN A 65 2.80 -6.99 -3.77
N LEU A 66 3.68 -6.64 -2.85
CA LEU A 66 4.68 -7.56 -2.29
C LEU A 66 4.08 -8.79 -1.60
N GLN A 67 2.79 -8.73 -1.25
CA GLN A 67 2.07 -9.81 -0.58
C GLN A 67 1.41 -10.79 -1.56
N VAL A 68 1.56 -10.55 -2.85
CA VAL A 68 0.95 -11.38 -3.91
C VAL A 68 2.02 -12.26 -4.52
N PRO A 69 1.81 -13.58 -4.61
CA PRO A 69 2.75 -14.50 -5.25
C PRO A 69 3.03 -14.10 -6.71
N GLU A 70 4.30 -14.00 -7.09
CA GLU A 70 4.73 -13.53 -8.41
C GLU A 70 4.23 -14.39 -9.59
N HIS A 71 3.87 -15.64 -9.33
CA HIS A 71 3.50 -16.62 -10.35
C HIS A 71 2.01 -16.84 -10.51
N GLU A 72 1.19 -16.06 -9.82
CA GLU A 72 -0.25 -16.24 -9.82
C GLU A 72 -0.99 -15.10 -10.49
N SER A 73 -2.02 -15.45 -11.26
CA SER A 73 -2.92 -14.49 -11.89
C SER A 73 -3.90 -13.97 -10.83
N CYS A 74 -3.55 -12.86 -10.19
CA CYS A 74 -4.38 -12.23 -9.17
C CYS A 74 -5.05 -10.97 -9.69
N LEU A 75 -6.37 -10.88 -9.55
CA LEU A 75 -7.16 -9.70 -9.88
C LEU A 75 -7.51 -8.92 -8.62
N ARG A 76 -7.19 -7.65 -8.62
CA ARG A 76 -7.60 -6.74 -7.55
C ARG A 76 -9.11 -6.54 -7.57
N LYS A 77 -9.78 -6.89 -6.48
CA LYS A 77 -11.22 -6.72 -6.30
C LYS A 77 -11.57 -5.43 -5.59
N SER A 78 -10.82 -5.12 -4.55
CA SER A 78 -11.02 -3.89 -3.78
C SER A 78 -9.68 -3.35 -3.29
N TYR A 79 -9.68 -2.04 -3.05
CA TYR A 79 -8.55 -1.32 -2.54
C TYR A 79 -9.02 -0.06 -1.80
N THR A 80 -8.55 0.14 -0.60
CA THR A 80 -8.82 1.34 0.19
C THR A 80 -7.51 1.88 0.72
N ARG A 81 -7.31 3.18 0.57
CA ARG A 81 -6.14 3.91 1.05
C ARG A 81 -6.57 5.11 1.88
N THR A 82 -5.86 5.32 2.99
CA THR A 82 -5.82 6.60 3.72
C THR A 82 -4.36 7.02 3.88
N ALA A 83 -4.08 8.08 4.61
CA ALA A 83 -2.70 8.50 4.88
C ALA A 83 -1.85 7.42 5.58
N THR A 84 -2.47 6.56 6.39
CA THR A 84 -1.77 5.55 7.21
C THR A 84 -2.19 4.11 6.95
N LEU A 85 -3.22 3.88 6.16
CA LEU A 85 -3.84 2.57 6.02
C LEU A 85 -3.92 2.16 4.56
N LEU A 86 -3.52 0.91 4.26
CA LEU A 86 -3.84 0.22 3.03
C LEU A 86 -4.66 -1.03 3.35
N LYS A 87 -5.77 -1.22 2.61
CA LYS A 87 -6.54 -2.47 2.63
C LYS A 87 -6.76 -2.94 1.21
N TRP A 88 -6.72 -4.24 1.00
CA TRP A 88 -6.91 -4.83 -0.33
C TRP A 88 -7.58 -6.20 -0.27
N GLN A 89 -8.15 -6.57 -1.40
CA GLN A 89 -8.60 -7.91 -1.68
C GLN A 89 -8.19 -8.28 -3.11
N PHE A 90 -7.52 -9.42 -3.24
CA PHE A 90 -7.23 -10.07 -4.51
C PHE A 90 -8.02 -11.37 -4.65
N ASP A 91 -8.35 -11.68 -5.88
CA ASP A 91 -8.87 -12.97 -6.31
C ASP A 91 -7.81 -13.60 -7.22
N CYS A 92 -7.13 -14.63 -6.72
CA CYS A 92 -6.05 -15.32 -7.41
C CYS A 92 -6.55 -16.61 -8.03
N LYS A 93 -6.15 -16.85 -9.28
CA LYS A 93 -6.49 -18.06 -10.05
C LYS A 93 -5.22 -18.73 -10.52
N GLY A 94 -5.22 -20.07 -10.50
CA GLY A 94 -4.07 -20.86 -10.93
C GLY A 94 -4.02 -22.19 -10.20
N PRO A 95 -2.85 -22.79 -10.04
CA PRO A 95 -2.65 -23.98 -9.20
C PRO A 95 -3.06 -23.74 -7.75
N PHE A 96 -2.99 -22.50 -7.32
CA PHE A 96 -3.48 -21.98 -6.04
C PHE A 96 -4.63 -21.00 -6.31
N THR A 97 -5.86 -21.43 -6.04
CA THR A 97 -7.03 -20.55 -6.12
C THR A 97 -7.29 -20.00 -4.73
N ALA A 98 -7.14 -18.70 -4.57
CA ALA A 98 -7.28 -18.08 -3.25
C ALA A 98 -7.86 -16.67 -3.32
N ILE A 99 -8.54 -16.30 -2.25
CA ILE A 99 -8.82 -14.91 -1.89
C ILE A 99 -7.71 -14.46 -0.94
N ASN A 100 -7.01 -13.41 -1.33
CA ASN A 100 -6.00 -12.74 -0.52
C ASN A 100 -6.58 -11.43 -0.02
N GLU A 101 -6.75 -11.31 1.28
CA GLU A 101 -7.21 -10.09 1.94
C GLU A 101 -6.11 -9.56 2.85
N GLY A 102 -5.76 -8.30 2.70
CA GLY A 102 -4.72 -7.70 3.49
C GLY A 102 -5.06 -6.33 4.02
N SER A 103 -4.40 -6.02 5.13
CA SER A 103 -4.44 -4.69 5.73
C SER A 103 -3.11 -4.40 6.38
N ILE A 104 -2.50 -3.25 6.07
CA ILE A 104 -1.33 -2.72 6.76
C ILE A 104 -1.64 -1.33 7.28
N ASN A 105 -1.13 -1.02 8.46
CA ASN A 105 -1.29 0.27 9.11
C ASN A 105 0.07 0.82 9.52
N PHE A 106 0.34 2.05 9.11
CA PHE A 106 1.55 2.80 9.47
C PHE A 106 1.31 3.52 10.79
N ASP A 107 2.04 3.17 11.81
CA ASP A 107 2.08 3.86 13.10
C ASP A 107 3.15 4.96 13.12
N ALA A 108 4.11 4.88 12.19
CA ALA A 108 5.11 5.91 11.92
C ALA A 108 5.45 5.93 10.41
N ALA A 109 6.04 7.02 9.95
CA ALA A 109 6.50 7.15 8.57
C ALA A 109 7.60 6.11 8.17
N THR A 110 8.16 5.44 9.17
CA THR A 110 9.25 4.46 9.04
C THR A 110 8.87 3.06 9.51
N HIS A 111 7.61 2.84 9.89
CA HIS A 111 7.18 1.55 10.44
C HIS A 111 5.71 1.25 10.15
N TYR A 112 5.41 0.01 9.83
CA TYR A 112 4.04 -0.50 9.71
C TYR A 112 3.89 -1.92 10.26
N THR A 113 2.68 -2.24 10.64
CA THR A 113 2.25 -3.61 10.95
C THR A 113 1.01 -3.97 10.14
N GLY A 114 0.77 -5.25 9.97
CA GLY A 114 -0.41 -5.67 9.24
C GLY A 114 -0.67 -7.17 9.30
N THR A 115 -1.71 -7.55 8.58
CA THR A 115 -2.14 -8.95 8.47
C THR A 115 -2.61 -9.22 7.04
N VAL A 116 -2.19 -10.35 6.51
CA VAL A 116 -2.67 -10.89 5.24
C VAL A 116 -3.33 -12.23 5.52
N ARG A 117 -4.54 -12.42 5.02
CA ARG A 117 -5.28 -13.68 5.08
C ARG A 117 -5.40 -14.26 3.68
N MET A 118 -5.02 -15.52 3.54
CA MET A 118 -5.14 -16.28 2.31
C MET A 118 -6.09 -17.45 2.52
N GLN A 119 -7.21 -17.46 1.82
CA GLN A 119 -8.21 -18.54 1.89
C GLN A 119 -8.44 -19.11 0.51
N GLY A 120 -8.29 -20.43 0.37
CA GLY A 120 -8.47 -21.05 -0.94
C GLY A 120 -8.18 -22.53 -0.95
N THR A 121 -7.77 -23.03 -2.12
CA THR A 121 -7.38 -24.42 -2.32
C THR A 121 -6.04 -24.49 -3.03
N PHE A 122 -5.18 -25.37 -2.53
CA PHE A 122 -3.94 -25.73 -3.20
C PHE A 122 -3.98 -27.21 -3.57
N MET A 123 -3.92 -27.54 -4.86
CA MET A 123 -4.02 -28.91 -5.38
C MET A 123 -5.26 -29.67 -4.83
N GLY A 124 -6.39 -28.95 -4.67
CA GLY A 124 -7.64 -29.52 -4.15
C GLY A 124 -7.76 -29.55 -2.62
N TYR A 125 -6.72 -29.21 -1.88
CA TYR A 125 -6.75 -29.14 -0.41
C TYR A 125 -7.06 -27.72 0.07
N PRO A 126 -8.00 -27.55 1.03
CA PRO A 126 -8.32 -26.24 1.56
C PRO A 126 -7.13 -25.65 2.33
N THR A 127 -6.87 -24.36 2.11
CA THR A 127 -5.86 -23.59 2.83
C THR A 127 -6.50 -22.38 3.49
N ASN A 128 -6.02 -22.04 4.67
CA ASN A 128 -6.45 -20.85 5.40
C ASN A 128 -5.25 -20.35 6.23
N ASP A 129 -4.44 -19.52 5.60
CA ASP A 129 -3.23 -18.99 6.21
C ASP A 129 -3.44 -17.55 6.65
N VAL A 130 -2.90 -17.25 7.82
CA VAL A 130 -2.83 -15.89 8.36
C VAL A 130 -1.36 -15.51 8.48
N ILE A 131 -0.97 -14.42 7.85
CA ILE A 131 0.39 -13.92 7.81
C ILE A 131 0.40 -12.57 8.54
N ALA A 132 1.14 -12.49 9.64
CA ALA A 132 1.47 -11.21 10.24
C ALA A 132 2.63 -10.59 9.46
N VAL A 133 2.55 -9.31 9.17
CA VAL A 133 3.61 -8.55 8.49
C VAL A 133 4.02 -7.36 9.34
N GLU A 134 5.32 -7.12 9.37
CA GLU A 134 5.93 -5.96 10.01
C GLU A 134 6.98 -5.39 9.07
N GLY A 135 6.93 -4.09 8.82
CA GLY A 135 7.85 -3.40 7.94
C GLY A 135 8.56 -2.25 8.64
N GLU A 136 9.85 -2.15 8.41
CA GLU A 136 10.72 -1.13 8.98
C GLU A 136 11.58 -0.51 7.89
N ARG A 137 11.62 0.83 7.84
CA ARG A 137 12.56 1.57 7.00
C ARG A 137 13.91 1.59 7.69
N VAL A 138 14.93 1.08 7.04
CA VAL A 138 16.26 0.91 7.65
C VAL A 138 17.31 1.89 7.13
N ALA A 139 17.16 2.38 5.90
CA ALA A 139 18.12 3.30 5.27
C ALA A 139 17.49 4.08 4.12
N ALA A 140 18.25 4.97 3.50
CA ALA A 140 17.96 5.46 2.16
C ALA A 140 18.25 4.35 1.13
N CYS A 141 17.56 4.35 -0.03
CA CYS A 141 17.98 3.54 -1.16
C CYS A 141 19.26 4.12 -1.75
N THR A 142 20.30 3.30 -1.84
CA THR A 142 21.51 3.67 -2.59
C THR A 142 21.37 3.15 -4.01
N SER A 143 21.66 3.99 -5.00
CA SER A 143 21.77 3.54 -6.38
C SER A 143 22.94 2.55 -6.52
N PRO A 144 22.78 1.46 -7.30
CA PRO A 144 23.86 0.50 -7.53
C PRO A 144 25.03 1.06 -8.36
N SER A 145 25.08 2.35 -8.60
CA SER A 145 26.07 3.05 -9.44
C SER A 145 27.04 3.94 -8.65
N ASP A 146 27.15 3.76 -7.33
CA ASP A 146 28.16 4.43 -6.51
C ASP A 146 29.30 3.47 -6.14
#